data_6a241d814902043b72485bec281b6fd3
#
_entry.id   6a241d814902043b72485bec281b6fd3
#
_cell.length_a   1.000
_cell.length_b   1.000
_cell.length_c   1.000
_cell.angle_alpha   90.00
_cell.angle_beta   90.00
_cell.angle_gamma   90.00
#
_symmetry.space_group_name_H-M   'P 1'
#
loop_
_entity.id
_entity.type
_entity.pdbx_description
1 polymer ?
#
loop_
_entity_poly.entity_id
_entity_poly.type
_entity_poly.pdbx_seq_one_letter_code
_entity_poly.pdbx_strand_id
1 'polypeptide(L)'
;SLISLDSCWYPYDNDDPYCSDCCSDIENSAIHDYYFKPRPIFYGTGPRFFGVELEIDGAGEDSENASTLLNIANRKHSLAYCKHDGSLDDGFEIVTHPLSLEYQLHEMPWDEVLHEAVSMGYLSHQAGTCGLHVHVSRKAFGDSYDVQDSAIARVLFFVECHWRELLRFSRRTQRQMDQWAARYGYRDQPHEMLEHVKKGSGSRYTCVNLTNGDTVEFRMFRGTLKPNTLLATLQMVDHICDVAIHLPDDELRDLSWSSFVSGIKEPELIQYLKERNLYVNEPIAAEGEI
;
A
#
# COMPACT_ATOMS: atom_id res chain seq x y z
N SER A 1 -4.40 11.13 37.01
CA SER A 1 -3.55 11.65 38.10
C SER A 1 -2.89 12.95 37.63
N LEU A 2 -2.78 13.96 38.55
CA LEU A 2 -2.01 15.18 38.27
C LEU A 2 -0.51 14.80 38.31
N ILE A 3 0.21 15.05 37.21
CA ILE A 3 1.64 14.79 37.10
C ILE A 3 2.33 16.15 37.02
N SER A 4 3.50 16.27 37.70
CA SER A 4 4.38 17.44 37.55
C SER A 4 4.98 17.43 36.14
N LEU A 5 4.99 18.56 35.45
CA LEU A 5 5.63 18.68 34.13
C LEU A 5 7.14 18.32 34.14
N ASP A 6 7.80 18.45 35.31
CA ASP A 6 9.21 18.08 35.49
C ASP A 6 9.46 16.56 35.54
N SER A 7 8.38 15.75 35.63
CA SER A 7 8.44 14.27 35.68
C SER A 7 7.63 13.62 34.55
N CYS A 8 7.35 14.36 33.49
CA CYS A 8 6.63 13.86 32.32
C CYS A 8 7.58 13.27 31.29
N TRP A 9 7.10 12.26 30.58
CA TRP A 9 7.74 11.64 29.43
C TRP A 9 6.90 11.94 28.21
N TYR A 10 7.54 12.10 27.06
CA TYR A 10 6.90 12.37 25.75
C TYR A 10 7.27 11.23 24.80
N PRO A 11 6.43 10.19 24.70
CA PRO A 11 6.73 9.07 23.81
C PRO A 11 6.58 9.47 22.34
N TYR A 12 7.52 9.08 21.50
CA TYR A 12 7.46 9.11 20.03
C TYR A 12 7.03 10.45 19.40
N ASP A 13 7.62 11.58 19.78
CA ASP A 13 7.28 12.91 19.25
C ASP A 13 5.80 13.34 19.52
N ASN A 14 5.16 12.72 20.50
CA ASN A 14 3.85 13.17 20.97
C ASN A 14 4.05 14.33 21.96
N ASP A 15 3.36 15.44 21.73
CA ASP A 15 3.41 16.63 22.60
C ASP A 15 2.62 16.46 23.92
N ASP A 16 1.91 15.34 24.10
CA ASP A 16 1.14 15.04 25.30
C ASP A 16 2.03 14.45 26.40
N PRO A 17 1.96 14.96 27.64
CA PRO A 17 2.78 14.48 28.76
C PRO A 17 2.17 13.22 29.39
N TYR A 18 2.98 12.17 29.54
CA TYR A 18 2.63 10.90 30.18
C TYR A 18 3.43 10.68 31.47
N CYS A 19 2.87 9.94 32.42
CA CYS A 19 3.64 9.45 33.57
C CYS A 19 4.54 8.29 33.13
N SER A 20 5.58 7.96 33.95
CA SER A 20 6.52 6.86 33.64
C SER A 20 5.80 5.54 33.36
N ASP A 21 4.76 5.21 34.12
CA ASP A 21 4.02 3.94 33.96
C ASP A 21 3.22 3.94 32.65
N CYS A 22 2.48 5.04 32.36
CA CYS A 22 1.75 5.14 31.11
C CYS A 22 2.69 5.22 29.90
N CYS A 23 3.85 5.85 30.02
CA CYS A 23 4.87 5.88 28.98
C CYS A 23 5.42 4.46 28.72
N SER A 24 5.72 3.72 29.78
CA SER A 24 6.17 2.33 29.68
C SER A 24 5.11 1.41 29.06
N ASP A 25 3.83 1.61 29.39
CA ASP A 25 2.72 0.86 28.78
C ASP A 25 2.60 1.15 27.29
N ILE A 26 2.74 2.42 26.89
CA ILE A 26 2.71 2.82 25.49
C ILE A 26 3.91 2.29 24.73
N GLU A 27 5.13 2.39 25.30
CA GLU A 27 6.37 1.90 24.68
C GLU A 27 6.41 0.37 24.56
N ASN A 28 5.74 -0.34 25.47
CA ASN A 28 5.63 -1.81 25.46
C ASN A 28 4.39 -2.31 24.71
N SER A 29 3.48 -1.44 24.27
CA SER A 29 2.32 -1.87 23.51
C SER A 29 2.73 -2.42 22.15
N ALA A 30 2.15 -3.57 21.77
CA ALA A 30 2.31 -4.14 20.44
C ALA A 30 1.60 -3.31 19.37
N ILE A 31 0.61 -2.49 19.77
CA ILE A 31 -0.12 -1.57 18.89
C ILE A 31 0.27 -0.15 19.31
N HIS A 32 0.97 0.53 18.42
CA HIS A 32 1.40 1.90 18.62
C HIS A 32 0.29 2.91 18.28
N ASP A 33 0.45 4.13 18.76
CA ASP A 33 -0.43 5.25 18.41
C ASP A 33 -0.46 5.53 16.90
N TYR A 34 -1.53 6.16 16.44
CA TYR A 34 -1.71 6.57 15.04
C TYR A 34 -0.52 7.36 14.47
N TYR A 35 0.10 8.23 15.25
CA TYR A 35 1.22 9.08 14.82
C TYR A 35 2.59 8.39 14.89
N PHE A 36 2.66 7.18 15.41
CA PHE A 36 3.92 6.46 15.49
C PHE A 36 4.57 6.27 14.13
N LYS A 37 5.81 6.74 13.97
CA LYS A 37 6.63 6.61 12.77
C LYS A 37 8.06 6.22 13.18
N PRO A 38 8.38 4.95 13.26
CA PRO A 38 9.73 4.51 13.59
C PRO A 38 10.70 4.90 12.48
N ARG A 39 11.97 5.04 12.84
CA ARG A 39 13.01 5.22 11.82
C ARG A 39 12.95 4.04 10.82
N PRO A 40 12.82 4.31 9.51
CA PRO A 40 12.69 3.24 8.54
C PRO A 40 13.95 2.40 8.44
N ILE A 41 13.79 1.08 8.41
CA ILE A 41 14.86 0.10 8.17
C ILE A 41 14.59 -0.50 6.78
N PHE A 42 15.58 -0.41 5.89
CA PHE A 42 15.46 -0.90 4.53
C PHE A 42 16.00 -2.32 4.44
N TYR A 43 15.19 -3.25 3.91
CA TYR A 43 15.55 -4.64 3.74
C TYR A 43 15.50 -5.07 2.27
N GLY A 44 16.47 -5.88 1.87
CA GLY A 44 16.63 -6.33 0.49
C GLY A 44 17.41 -5.34 -0.37
N THR A 45 17.44 -5.62 -1.65
CA THR A 45 18.11 -4.83 -2.69
C THR A 45 17.19 -4.67 -3.89
N GLY A 46 17.35 -3.61 -4.64
CA GLY A 46 16.53 -3.39 -5.84
C GLY A 46 16.34 -1.90 -6.13
N PRO A 47 15.70 -1.60 -7.25
CA PRO A 47 15.48 -0.22 -7.65
C PRO A 47 14.41 0.49 -6.80
N ARG A 48 13.51 -0.29 -6.18
CA ARG A 48 12.37 0.25 -5.42
C ARG A 48 12.21 -0.48 -4.08
N PHE A 49 11.70 0.27 -3.09
CA PHE A 49 11.30 -0.24 -1.79
C PHE A 49 9.83 0.05 -1.55
N PHE A 50 9.13 -0.94 -1.00
CA PHE A 50 7.69 -0.91 -0.75
C PHE A 50 7.41 -0.98 0.74
N GLY A 51 6.63 -0.04 1.27
CA GLY A 51 5.98 -0.15 2.56
C GLY A 51 4.54 -0.62 2.36
N VAL A 52 4.07 -1.48 3.23
CA VAL A 52 2.68 -1.97 3.23
C VAL A 52 2.00 -1.49 4.50
N GLU A 53 0.80 -0.92 4.38
CA GLU A 53 -0.17 -0.74 5.46
C GLU A 53 -1.35 -1.65 5.15
N LEU A 54 -1.54 -2.67 5.98
CA LEU A 54 -2.64 -3.64 5.85
C LEU A 54 -3.58 -3.50 7.04
N GLU A 55 -4.79 -3.04 6.78
CA GLU A 55 -5.84 -2.92 7.77
C GLU A 55 -6.57 -4.25 7.97
N ILE A 56 -6.74 -4.65 9.24
CA ILE A 56 -7.52 -5.82 9.67
C ILE A 56 -8.51 -5.41 10.76
N ASP A 57 -9.70 -6.03 10.80
CA ASP A 57 -10.82 -5.56 11.61
C ASP A 57 -11.68 -6.73 12.11
N GLY A 58 -12.49 -6.51 13.14
CA GLY A 58 -13.53 -7.42 13.58
C GLY A 58 -13.12 -8.48 14.63
N ALA A 59 -11.89 -8.41 15.15
CA ALA A 59 -11.45 -9.32 16.23
C ALA A 59 -10.72 -8.59 17.38
N GLY A 60 -10.92 -7.29 17.48
CA GLY A 60 -10.36 -6.44 18.53
C GLY A 60 -9.10 -5.69 18.14
N GLU A 61 -8.95 -4.47 18.68
CA GLU A 61 -7.65 -3.81 18.78
C GLU A 61 -6.89 -4.45 19.96
N ASP A 62 -6.45 -5.70 19.74
CA ASP A 62 -5.92 -6.58 20.77
C ASP A 62 -4.39 -6.71 20.70
N SER A 63 -3.70 -6.28 21.76
CA SER A 63 -2.23 -6.29 21.82
C SER A 63 -1.63 -7.70 21.86
N GLU A 64 -2.33 -8.73 22.37
CA GLU A 64 -1.82 -10.11 22.37
C GLU A 64 -1.87 -10.70 20.97
N ASN A 65 -2.96 -10.43 20.23
CA ASN A 65 -3.10 -10.79 18.83
C ASN A 65 -2.04 -10.07 17.98
N ALA A 66 -1.87 -8.77 18.17
CA ALA A 66 -0.84 -7.99 17.47
C ALA A 66 0.57 -8.52 17.77
N SER A 67 0.88 -8.82 19.04
CA SER A 67 2.16 -9.41 19.43
C SER A 67 2.40 -10.75 18.75
N THR A 68 1.38 -11.59 18.63
CA THR A 68 1.48 -12.90 17.97
C THR A 68 1.79 -12.73 16.47
N LEU A 69 1.07 -11.83 15.76
CA LEU A 69 1.34 -11.54 14.37
C LEU A 69 2.73 -10.94 14.16
N LEU A 70 3.16 -10.03 15.04
CA LEU A 70 4.51 -9.46 15.00
C LEU A 70 5.61 -10.47 15.28
N ASN A 71 5.39 -11.44 16.19
CA ASN A 71 6.34 -12.53 16.43
C ASN A 71 6.55 -13.42 15.20
N ILE A 72 5.52 -13.58 14.37
CA ILE A 72 5.63 -14.27 13.08
C ILE A 72 6.40 -13.39 12.09
N ALA A 73 5.93 -12.16 11.89
CA ALA A 73 6.51 -11.23 10.91
C ALA A 73 7.99 -10.93 11.20
N ASN A 74 8.33 -10.75 12.47
CA ASN A 74 9.63 -10.28 12.95
C ASN A 74 10.57 -11.42 13.38
N ARG A 75 10.27 -12.67 13.07
CA ARG A 75 11.03 -13.86 13.53
C ARG A 75 12.53 -13.76 13.22
N LYS A 76 12.89 -13.20 12.09
CA LYS A 76 14.30 -13.04 11.65
C LYS A 76 14.81 -11.61 11.82
N HIS A 77 13.99 -10.64 11.52
CA HIS A 77 14.30 -9.21 11.47
C HIS A 77 13.07 -8.41 11.86
N SER A 78 13.25 -7.19 12.32
CA SER A 78 12.15 -6.26 12.61
C SER A 78 11.53 -5.74 11.29
N LEU A 79 10.63 -6.50 10.70
CA LEU A 79 10.04 -6.20 9.39
C LEU A 79 8.76 -5.38 9.47
N ALA A 80 8.02 -5.50 10.58
CA ALA A 80 6.70 -4.89 10.73
C ALA A 80 6.46 -4.38 12.15
N TYR A 81 5.49 -3.51 12.29
CA TYR A 81 4.91 -3.01 13.54
C TYR A 81 3.40 -2.84 13.35
N CYS A 82 2.64 -2.73 14.45
CA CYS A 82 1.21 -2.49 14.40
C CYS A 82 0.88 -1.09 14.91
N LYS A 83 -0.19 -0.50 14.38
CA LYS A 83 -0.69 0.81 14.74
C LYS A 83 -2.20 0.84 14.89
N HIS A 84 -2.66 1.74 15.75
CA HIS A 84 -4.05 2.16 15.78
C HIS A 84 -4.45 2.87 14.48
N ASP A 85 -5.63 2.54 13.95
CA ASP A 85 -6.31 3.32 12.90
C ASP A 85 -7.77 3.57 13.28
N GLY A 86 -8.11 4.85 13.50
CA GLY A 86 -9.44 5.27 13.92
C GLY A 86 -10.54 5.11 12.85
N SER A 87 -10.21 4.61 11.64
CA SER A 87 -11.20 4.28 10.61
C SER A 87 -11.72 2.85 10.73
N LEU A 88 -11.08 2.02 11.55
CA LEU A 88 -11.49 0.66 11.84
C LEU A 88 -12.51 0.63 12.97
N ASP A 89 -13.41 -0.36 12.94
CA ASP A 89 -14.44 -0.53 13.97
C ASP A 89 -13.87 -1.27 15.19
N ASP A 90 -13.07 -2.33 14.99
CA ASP A 90 -12.56 -3.21 16.02
C ASP A 90 -11.30 -3.97 15.53
N GLY A 91 -10.23 -3.21 15.20
CA GLY A 91 -9.03 -3.75 14.58
C GLY A 91 -7.85 -2.80 14.63
N PHE A 92 -6.81 -3.10 13.87
CA PHE A 92 -5.59 -2.30 13.76
C PHE A 92 -4.93 -2.49 12.39
N GLU A 93 -3.90 -1.67 12.11
CA GLU A 93 -3.10 -1.81 10.89
C GLU A 93 -1.75 -2.49 11.15
N ILE A 94 -1.34 -3.37 10.24
CA ILE A 94 -0.01 -3.97 10.17
C ILE A 94 0.80 -3.17 9.16
N VAL A 95 1.89 -2.56 9.61
CA VAL A 95 2.75 -1.70 8.79
C VAL A 95 4.12 -2.32 8.64
N THR A 96 4.62 -2.42 7.39
CA THR A 96 5.98 -2.91 7.18
C THR A 96 7.00 -1.78 7.09
N HIS A 97 8.23 -2.06 7.48
CA HIS A 97 9.37 -1.27 7.05
C HIS A 97 9.51 -1.33 5.51
N PRO A 98 10.31 -0.43 4.89
CA PRO A 98 10.55 -0.47 3.45
C PRO A 98 11.29 -1.73 3.03
N LEU A 99 10.64 -2.62 2.28
CA LEU A 99 11.19 -3.87 1.77
C LEU A 99 11.29 -3.82 0.25
N SER A 100 12.34 -4.39 -0.36
CA SER A 100 12.34 -4.58 -1.82
C SER A 100 11.21 -5.54 -2.22
N LEU A 101 10.78 -5.52 -3.50
CA LEU A 101 9.72 -6.42 -3.96
C LEU A 101 10.11 -7.89 -3.71
N GLU A 102 11.33 -8.26 -4.04
CA GLU A 102 11.87 -9.60 -3.81
C GLU A 102 11.80 -10.00 -2.34
N TYR A 103 12.10 -9.06 -1.43
CA TYR A 103 12.04 -9.30 0.01
C TYR A 103 10.59 -9.45 0.51
N GLN A 104 9.65 -8.69 -0.05
CA GLN A 104 8.21 -8.83 0.20
C GLN A 104 7.69 -10.20 -0.22
N LEU A 105 8.18 -10.71 -1.35
CA LEU A 105 7.71 -11.97 -1.94
C LEU A 105 8.27 -13.21 -1.22
N HIS A 106 9.51 -13.16 -0.73
CA HIS A 106 10.23 -14.37 -0.30
C HIS A 106 10.67 -14.38 1.16
N GLU A 107 10.87 -13.21 1.78
CA GLU A 107 11.39 -13.12 3.16
C GLU A 107 10.35 -12.62 4.17
N MET A 108 9.41 -11.78 3.76
CA MET A 108 8.28 -11.40 4.59
C MET A 108 7.28 -12.57 4.64
N PRO A 109 7.00 -13.14 5.82
CA PRO A 109 6.18 -14.36 5.93
C PRO A 109 4.68 -14.04 5.84
N TRP A 110 4.26 -13.39 4.75
CA TRP A 110 2.87 -12.98 4.54
C TRP A 110 1.88 -14.13 4.67
N ASP A 111 2.23 -15.31 4.16
CA ASP A 111 1.33 -16.47 4.21
C ASP A 111 1.00 -16.84 5.66
N GLU A 112 2.02 -16.93 6.52
CA GLU A 112 1.84 -17.26 7.94
C GLU A 112 1.11 -16.14 8.69
N VAL A 113 1.49 -14.87 8.48
CA VAL A 113 0.85 -13.71 9.15
C VAL A 113 -0.63 -13.62 8.81
N LEU A 114 -0.98 -13.74 7.51
CA LEU A 114 -2.36 -13.62 7.07
C LEU A 114 -3.23 -14.80 7.49
N HIS A 115 -2.71 -16.03 7.47
CA HIS A 115 -3.41 -17.21 7.99
C HIS A 115 -3.65 -17.10 9.48
N GLU A 116 -2.67 -16.63 10.25
CA GLU A 116 -2.83 -16.44 11.69
C GLU A 116 -3.87 -15.36 11.99
N ALA A 117 -3.86 -14.23 11.29
CA ALA A 117 -4.90 -13.21 11.44
C ALA A 117 -6.31 -13.75 11.17
N VAL A 118 -6.46 -14.60 10.12
CA VAL A 118 -7.74 -15.28 9.85
C VAL A 118 -8.11 -16.24 10.98
N SER A 119 -7.15 -17.00 11.54
CA SER A 119 -7.40 -17.95 12.64
C SER A 119 -7.87 -17.25 13.91
N MET A 120 -7.43 -16.01 14.14
CA MET A 120 -7.86 -15.14 15.24
C MET A 120 -9.23 -14.51 15.01
N GLY A 121 -9.81 -14.66 13.81
CA GLY A 121 -11.12 -14.11 13.47
C GLY A 121 -11.08 -12.74 12.79
N TYR A 122 -9.91 -12.18 12.48
CA TYR A 122 -9.82 -10.93 11.73
C TYR A 122 -10.37 -11.07 10.32
N LEU A 123 -10.98 -10.01 9.87
CA LEU A 123 -11.45 -9.76 8.52
C LEU A 123 -10.63 -8.61 7.92
N SER A 124 -10.63 -8.50 6.61
CA SER A 124 -10.11 -7.34 5.91
C SER A 124 -11.02 -7.03 4.72
N HIS A 125 -11.04 -7.87 3.69
CA HIS A 125 -11.94 -7.68 2.55
C HIS A 125 -13.43 -7.62 2.96
N GLN A 126 -13.86 -8.47 3.90
CA GLN A 126 -15.26 -8.58 4.33
C GLN A 126 -15.68 -7.48 5.31
N ALA A 127 -14.76 -6.89 6.05
CA ALA A 127 -15.07 -5.84 7.02
C ALA A 127 -15.70 -4.60 6.37
N GLY A 128 -15.29 -4.26 5.14
CA GLY A 128 -15.81 -3.08 4.43
C GLY A 128 -15.09 -1.77 4.79
N THR A 129 -14.44 -1.72 5.94
CA THR A 129 -13.61 -0.62 6.46
C THR A 129 -12.20 -0.66 5.88
N CYS A 130 -11.61 -1.84 5.73
CA CYS A 130 -10.20 -2.08 5.51
C CYS A 130 -9.68 -1.76 4.12
N GLY A 131 -8.51 -1.13 4.07
CA GLY A 131 -7.67 -0.90 2.91
C GLY A 131 -6.38 -1.74 2.92
N LEU A 132 -5.73 -1.74 1.78
CA LEU A 132 -4.34 -2.14 1.59
C LEU A 132 -3.65 -0.97 0.90
N HIS A 133 -2.74 -0.31 1.61
CA HIS A 133 -2.00 0.81 1.08
C HIS A 133 -0.56 0.36 0.77
N VAL A 134 -0.06 0.80 -0.37
CA VAL A 134 1.29 0.47 -0.82
C VAL A 134 2.07 1.76 -1.03
N HIS A 135 3.10 1.94 -0.23
CA HIS A 135 4.03 3.06 -0.32
C HIS A 135 5.24 2.68 -1.17
N VAL A 136 5.60 3.51 -2.11
CA VAL A 136 6.82 3.37 -2.90
C VAL A 136 7.75 4.53 -2.59
N SER A 137 9.02 4.24 -2.29
CA SER A 137 10.02 5.28 -2.01
C SER A 137 10.10 6.28 -3.18
N ARG A 138 9.97 7.56 -2.89
CA ARG A 138 10.01 8.63 -3.90
C ARG A 138 11.33 8.66 -4.67
N LYS A 139 12.42 8.27 -4.03
CA LYS A 139 13.74 8.16 -4.66
C LYS A 139 13.80 7.11 -5.78
N ALA A 140 12.90 6.14 -5.80
CA ALA A 140 12.81 5.16 -6.86
C ALA A 140 12.42 5.78 -8.22
N PHE A 141 11.80 6.95 -8.21
CA PHE A 141 11.34 7.63 -9.42
C PHE A 141 12.40 8.51 -10.10
N GLY A 142 13.57 8.67 -9.51
CA GLY A 142 14.70 9.38 -10.12
C GLY A 142 15.62 10.10 -9.13
N ASP A 143 16.75 10.56 -9.62
CA ASP A 143 17.82 11.16 -8.82
C ASP A 143 17.59 12.65 -8.48
N SER A 144 16.65 13.31 -9.15
CA SER A 144 16.30 14.71 -8.91
C SER A 144 14.78 14.88 -8.77
N TYR A 145 14.37 15.95 -8.11
CA TYR A 145 12.94 16.26 -7.96
C TYR A 145 12.21 16.37 -9.30
N ASP A 146 12.82 16.97 -10.33
CA ASP A 146 12.20 17.13 -11.64
C ASP A 146 11.98 15.77 -12.33
N VAL A 147 12.95 14.85 -12.23
CA VAL A 147 12.83 13.50 -12.78
C VAL A 147 11.77 12.70 -12.00
N GLN A 148 11.77 12.80 -10.67
CA GLN A 148 10.75 12.17 -9.82
C GLN A 148 9.36 12.69 -10.16
N ASP A 149 9.20 14.00 -10.26
CA ASP A 149 7.93 14.64 -10.59
C ASP A 149 7.41 14.20 -11.97
N SER A 150 8.30 14.08 -12.97
CA SER A 150 7.94 13.60 -14.30
C SER A 150 7.47 12.15 -14.28
N ALA A 151 8.16 11.27 -13.56
CA ALA A 151 7.75 9.87 -13.42
C ALA A 151 6.45 9.73 -12.59
N ILE A 152 6.30 10.50 -11.51
CA ILE A 152 5.07 10.52 -10.70
C ILE A 152 3.88 11.05 -11.52
N ALA A 153 4.09 12.06 -12.37
CA ALA A 153 3.08 12.54 -13.30
C ALA A 153 2.57 11.41 -14.21
N ARG A 154 3.47 10.54 -14.69
CA ARG A 154 3.13 9.37 -15.51
C ARG A 154 2.40 8.30 -14.70
N VAL A 155 2.73 8.08 -13.41
CA VAL A 155 1.94 7.20 -12.53
C VAL A 155 0.49 7.69 -12.46
N LEU A 156 0.27 8.97 -12.18
CA LEU A 156 -1.06 9.56 -12.10
C LEU A 156 -1.81 9.42 -13.42
N PHE A 157 -1.13 9.70 -14.53
CA PHE A 157 -1.68 9.59 -15.88
C PHE A 157 -2.09 8.14 -16.21
N PHE A 158 -1.22 7.17 -15.94
CA PHE A 158 -1.52 5.74 -16.11
C PHE A 158 -2.77 5.32 -15.34
N VAL A 159 -2.85 5.70 -14.06
CA VAL A 159 -3.99 5.38 -13.19
C VAL A 159 -5.30 5.95 -13.76
N GLU A 160 -5.28 7.16 -14.27
CA GLU A 160 -6.47 7.78 -14.86
C GLU A 160 -6.85 7.19 -16.22
N CYS A 161 -5.87 6.86 -17.07
CA CYS A 161 -6.11 6.19 -18.35
C CYS A 161 -6.74 4.81 -18.18
N HIS A 162 -6.28 4.06 -17.17
CA HIS A 162 -6.72 2.69 -16.90
C HIS A 162 -7.65 2.58 -15.68
N TRP A 163 -8.39 3.66 -15.38
CA TRP A 163 -9.24 3.72 -14.19
C TRP A 163 -10.24 2.56 -14.07
N ARG A 164 -10.86 2.15 -15.18
CA ARG A 164 -11.86 1.07 -15.17
C ARG A 164 -11.26 -0.27 -14.77
N GLU A 165 -10.11 -0.58 -15.32
CA GLU A 165 -9.37 -1.80 -15.06
C GLU A 165 -8.84 -1.80 -13.63
N LEU A 166 -8.25 -0.68 -13.18
CA LEU A 166 -7.72 -0.54 -11.82
C LEU A 166 -8.82 -0.51 -10.76
N LEU A 167 -9.97 0.10 -11.03
CA LEU A 167 -11.14 0.00 -10.15
C LEU A 167 -11.57 -1.46 -9.97
N ARG A 168 -11.61 -2.24 -11.07
CA ARG A 168 -11.94 -3.67 -11.01
C ARG A 168 -10.86 -4.47 -10.28
N PHE A 169 -9.60 -4.15 -10.52
CA PHE A 169 -8.46 -4.75 -9.82
C PHE A 169 -8.52 -4.47 -8.32
N SER A 170 -8.82 -3.26 -7.91
CA SER A 170 -8.85 -2.81 -6.51
C SER A 170 -9.88 -3.51 -5.64
N ARG A 171 -10.93 -4.10 -6.22
CA ARG A 171 -12.09 -4.71 -5.54
C ARG A 171 -12.93 -3.71 -4.73
N ARG A 172 -12.70 -2.41 -4.84
CA ARG A 172 -13.56 -1.37 -4.27
C ARG A 172 -14.72 -1.06 -5.22
N THR A 173 -15.82 -0.60 -4.67
CA THR A 173 -16.90 0.03 -5.43
C THR A 173 -16.55 1.47 -5.76
N GLN A 174 -17.17 2.06 -6.77
CA GLN A 174 -16.97 3.49 -7.08
C GLN A 174 -17.25 4.37 -5.86
N ARG A 175 -18.29 4.08 -5.08
CA ARG A 175 -18.63 4.81 -3.86
C ARG A 175 -17.51 4.75 -2.81
N GLN A 176 -16.87 3.59 -2.62
CA GLN A 176 -15.74 3.45 -1.70
C GLN A 176 -14.51 4.21 -2.21
N MET A 177 -14.30 4.23 -3.54
CA MET A 177 -13.22 5.03 -4.13
C MET A 177 -13.46 6.52 -3.90
N ASP A 178 -14.66 7.02 -4.17
CA ASP A 178 -15.02 8.43 -3.98
C ASP A 178 -14.86 8.89 -2.53
N GLN A 179 -15.04 7.99 -1.58
CA GLN A 179 -14.92 8.27 -0.15
C GLN A 179 -13.47 8.23 0.36
N TRP A 180 -12.68 7.22 -0.05
CA TRP A 180 -11.41 6.88 0.59
C TRP A 180 -10.19 6.98 -0.32
N ALA A 181 -10.38 6.95 -1.63
CA ALA A 181 -9.33 6.90 -2.64
C ALA A 181 -9.78 7.55 -3.96
N ALA A 182 -10.27 8.79 -3.88
CA ALA A 182 -10.85 9.49 -5.00
C ALA A 182 -9.83 9.67 -6.15
N ARG A 183 -10.33 9.54 -7.38
CA ARG A 183 -9.53 9.85 -8.58
C ARG A 183 -9.36 11.36 -8.73
N TYR A 184 -8.29 11.75 -9.42
CA TYR A 184 -8.03 13.16 -9.74
C TYR A 184 -8.80 13.66 -10.98
N GLY A 185 -9.21 12.75 -11.86
CA GLY A 185 -9.81 13.06 -13.15
C GLY A 185 -8.75 13.23 -14.25
N TYR A 186 -9.06 12.67 -15.41
CA TYR A 186 -8.16 12.62 -16.57
C TYR A 186 -7.72 14.01 -17.06
N ARG A 187 -6.49 14.10 -17.52
CA ARG A 187 -5.89 15.23 -18.26
C ARG A 187 -5.17 14.66 -19.49
N ASP A 188 -4.98 15.50 -20.51
CA ASP A 188 -4.44 15.04 -21.79
C ASP A 188 -2.93 14.77 -21.75
N GLN A 189 -2.23 15.31 -20.75
CA GLN A 189 -0.78 15.17 -20.61
C GLN A 189 -0.39 14.78 -19.17
N PRO A 190 0.67 13.95 -18.98
CA PRO A 190 1.14 13.59 -17.65
C PRO A 190 1.50 14.80 -16.77
N HIS A 191 2.19 15.80 -17.29
CA HIS A 191 2.56 16.98 -16.51
C HIS A 191 1.35 17.78 -16.01
N GLU A 192 0.26 17.85 -16.80
CA GLU A 192 -0.99 18.49 -16.39
C GLU A 192 -1.67 17.76 -15.24
N MET A 193 -1.52 16.43 -15.17
CA MET A 193 -1.98 15.63 -14.03
C MET A 193 -1.30 16.09 -12.75
N LEU A 194 0.03 16.16 -12.75
CA LEU A 194 0.78 16.56 -11.55
C LEU A 194 0.50 18.01 -11.15
N GLU A 195 0.41 18.93 -12.11
CA GLU A 195 0.05 20.32 -11.83
C GLU A 195 -1.35 20.43 -11.21
N HIS A 196 -2.31 19.65 -11.71
CA HIS A 196 -3.66 19.60 -11.15
C HIS A 196 -3.64 19.13 -9.71
N VAL A 197 -2.89 18.06 -9.42
CA VAL A 197 -2.73 17.52 -8.06
C VAL A 197 -2.07 18.53 -7.12
N LYS A 198 -1.00 19.20 -7.55
CA LYS A 198 -0.29 20.21 -6.77
C LYS A 198 -1.14 21.47 -6.49
N LYS A 199 -2.09 21.80 -7.37
CA LYS A 199 -3.04 22.91 -7.18
C LYS A 199 -4.27 22.54 -6.36
N GLY A 200 -4.51 21.23 -6.16
CA GLY A 200 -5.64 20.73 -5.39
C GLY A 200 -5.48 20.90 -3.89
N SER A 201 -6.53 20.54 -3.14
CA SER A 201 -6.64 20.79 -1.68
C SER A 201 -5.74 19.89 -0.80
N GLY A 202 -4.83 19.09 -1.36
CA GLY A 202 -3.92 18.25 -0.58
C GLY A 202 -4.61 17.16 0.26
N SER A 203 -5.80 16.68 -0.15
CA SER A 203 -6.47 15.58 0.52
C SER A 203 -5.65 14.29 0.42
N ARG A 204 -5.46 13.59 1.55
CA ARG A 204 -4.84 12.26 1.57
C ARG A 204 -5.76 11.16 1.00
N TYR A 205 -7.06 11.44 0.88
CA TYR A 205 -8.06 10.46 0.42
C TYR A 205 -8.15 10.39 -1.11
N THR A 206 -7.00 10.26 -1.77
CA THR A 206 -6.87 10.10 -3.21
C THR A 206 -6.29 8.73 -3.57
N CYS A 207 -6.57 8.24 -4.77
CA CYS A 207 -6.14 6.90 -5.22
C CYS A 207 -4.62 6.72 -5.22
N VAL A 208 -3.89 7.80 -5.53
CA VAL A 208 -2.43 7.93 -5.36
C VAL A 208 -2.19 9.18 -4.53
N ASN A 209 -1.79 9.00 -3.28
CA ASN A 209 -1.56 10.11 -2.35
C ASN A 209 -0.11 10.59 -2.43
N LEU A 210 0.08 11.89 -2.61
CA LEU A 210 1.39 12.55 -2.70
C LEU A 210 1.69 13.47 -1.50
N THR A 211 0.87 13.46 -0.45
CA THR A 211 1.06 14.33 0.72
C THR A 211 2.29 13.94 1.56
N ASN A 212 2.77 12.69 1.45
CA ASN A 212 4.02 12.27 2.06
C ASN A 212 5.21 12.68 1.17
N GLY A 213 6.19 13.37 1.76
CA GLY A 213 7.38 13.83 1.04
C GLY A 213 8.34 12.70 0.62
N ASP A 214 8.35 11.60 1.35
CA ASP A 214 9.30 10.49 1.15
C ASP A 214 8.76 9.35 0.28
N THR A 215 7.42 9.24 0.15
CA THR A 215 6.78 8.15 -0.58
C THR A 215 5.66 8.62 -1.49
N VAL A 216 5.37 7.82 -2.51
CA VAL A 216 4.13 7.82 -3.29
C VAL A 216 3.27 6.68 -2.76
N GLU A 217 2.07 6.96 -2.30
CA GLU A 217 1.17 5.99 -1.66
C GLU A 217 0.00 5.64 -2.56
N PHE A 218 -0.14 4.36 -2.89
CA PHE A 218 -1.28 3.81 -3.61
C PHE A 218 -2.34 3.34 -2.62
N ARG A 219 -3.44 4.08 -2.49
CA ARG A 219 -4.52 3.85 -1.51
C ARG A 219 -5.75 3.15 -2.09
N MET A 220 -5.75 2.87 -3.36
CA MET A 220 -6.94 2.42 -4.08
C MET A 220 -7.36 0.97 -3.79
N PHE A 221 -6.52 0.16 -3.17
CA PHE A 221 -6.78 -1.25 -2.99
C PHE A 221 -7.60 -1.54 -1.75
N ARG A 222 -8.56 -2.47 -1.87
CA ARG A 222 -9.31 -2.99 -0.73
C ARG A 222 -8.43 -3.96 0.05
N GLY A 223 -8.55 -3.96 1.37
CA GLY A 223 -7.83 -4.86 2.25
C GLY A 223 -8.00 -6.34 1.90
N THR A 224 -7.07 -7.20 2.29
CA THR A 224 -7.09 -8.63 1.99
C THR A 224 -6.27 -9.42 2.98
N LEU A 225 -6.79 -10.61 3.36
CA LEU A 225 -6.04 -11.64 4.07
C LEU A 225 -5.72 -12.84 3.15
N LYS A 226 -5.82 -12.65 1.82
CA LYS A 226 -5.42 -13.66 0.84
C LYS A 226 -4.00 -13.35 0.34
N PRO A 227 -2.98 -14.19 0.65
CA PRO A 227 -1.59 -13.92 0.29
C PRO A 227 -1.38 -13.61 -1.19
N ASN A 228 -1.91 -14.43 -2.07
CA ASN A 228 -1.80 -14.20 -3.52
C ASN A 228 -2.33 -12.82 -3.96
N THR A 229 -3.40 -12.33 -3.32
CA THR A 229 -3.97 -11.00 -3.66
C THR A 229 -3.08 -9.87 -3.19
N LEU A 230 -2.46 -10.00 -2.00
CA LEU A 230 -1.52 -9.02 -1.48
C LEU A 230 -0.27 -8.96 -2.37
N LEU A 231 0.34 -10.10 -2.68
CA LEU A 231 1.53 -10.17 -3.54
C LEU A 231 1.24 -9.66 -4.94
N ALA A 232 0.11 -10.04 -5.54
CA ALA A 232 -0.33 -9.52 -6.84
C ALA A 232 -0.54 -7.98 -6.81
N THR A 233 -0.96 -7.43 -5.67
CA THR A 233 -1.11 -5.98 -5.53
C THR A 233 0.25 -5.27 -5.53
N LEU A 234 1.25 -5.82 -4.82
CA LEU A 234 2.62 -5.29 -4.83
C LEU A 234 3.24 -5.36 -6.23
N GLN A 235 3.10 -6.49 -6.92
CA GLN A 235 3.58 -6.69 -8.29
C GLN A 235 2.90 -5.71 -9.27
N MET A 236 1.59 -5.47 -9.12
CA MET A 236 0.88 -4.48 -9.95
C MET A 236 1.43 -3.06 -9.74
N VAL A 237 1.66 -2.66 -8.49
CA VAL A 237 2.24 -1.34 -8.18
C VAL A 237 3.65 -1.23 -8.75
N ASP A 238 4.46 -2.28 -8.67
CA ASP A 238 5.80 -2.32 -9.26
C ASP A 238 5.75 -2.12 -10.78
N HIS A 239 4.88 -2.82 -11.49
CA HIS A 239 4.68 -2.66 -12.93
C HIS A 239 4.19 -1.26 -13.33
N ILE A 240 3.27 -0.67 -12.56
CA ILE A 240 2.83 0.73 -12.78
C ILE A 240 4.01 1.69 -12.63
N CYS A 241 4.82 1.52 -11.60
CA CYS A 241 6.03 2.33 -11.40
C CYS A 241 7.04 2.12 -12.52
N ASP A 242 7.21 0.87 -12.98
CA ASP A 242 8.17 0.54 -14.03
C ASP A 242 7.84 1.22 -15.36
N VAL A 243 6.59 1.12 -15.83
CA VAL A 243 6.17 1.80 -17.06
C VAL A 243 6.24 3.32 -16.92
N ALA A 244 5.90 3.86 -15.76
CA ALA A 244 5.96 5.31 -15.51
C ALA A 244 7.40 5.87 -15.48
N ILE A 245 8.37 5.06 -15.09
CA ILE A 245 9.79 5.43 -15.06
C ILE A 245 10.41 5.33 -16.46
N HIS A 246 10.08 4.28 -17.21
CA HIS A 246 10.83 3.92 -18.41
C HIS A 246 10.17 4.37 -19.72
N LEU A 247 8.83 4.48 -19.77
CA LEU A 247 8.16 4.90 -21.00
C LEU A 247 8.11 6.42 -21.14
N PRO A 248 8.36 6.95 -22.35
CA PRO A 248 8.10 8.35 -22.67
C PRO A 248 6.58 8.63 -22.70
N ASP A 249 6.22 9.91 -22.63
CA ASP A 249 4.81 10.35 -22.47
C ASP A 249 3.90 9.93 -23.64
N ASP A 250 4.41 9.88 -24.86
CA ASP A 250 3.68 9.44 -26.05
C ASP A 250 3.43 7.93 -26.04
N GLU A 251 4.43 7.13 -25.73
CA GLU A 251 4.27 5.68 -25.61
C GLU A 251 3.33 5.31 -24.45
N LEU A 252 3.44 6.01 -23.32
CA LEU A 252 2.54 5.79 -22.20
C LEU A 252 1.08 6.13 -22.52
N ARG A 253 0.84 7.18 -23.33
CA ARG A 253 -0.50 7.57 -23.78
C ARG A 253 -1.13 6.50 -24.67
N ASP A 254 -0.34 5.89 -25.52
CA ASP A 254 -0.80 4.87 -26.47
C ASP A 254 -0.81 3.46 -25.88
N LEU A 255 -0.33 3.30 -24.64
CA LEU A 255 -0.27 2.02 -23.94
C LEU A 255 -1.69 1.51 -23.62
N SER A 256 -2.13 0.48 -24.30
CA SER A 256 -3.38 -0.20 -23.98
C SER A 256 -3.23 -1.10 -22.77
N TRP A 257 -4.35 -1.38 -22.06
CA TRP A 257 -4.35 -2.35 -20.96
C TRP A 257 -3.84 -3.73 -21.40
N SER A 258 -4.24 -4.20 -22.58
CA SER A 258 -3.78 -5.49 -23.12
C SER A 258 -2.27 -5.51 -23.35
N SER A 259 -1.71 -4.42 -23.89
CA SER A 259 -0.26 -4.29 -24.07
C SER A 259 0.48 -4.27 -22.74
N PHE A 260 -0.06 -3.54 -21.75
CA PHE A 260 0.49 -3.49 -20.40
C PHE A 260 0.53 -4.87 -19.74
N VAL A 261 -0.58 -5.61 -19.72
CA VAL A 261 -0.63 -6.92 -19.06
C VAL A 261 0.12 -8.01 -19.84
N SER A 262 0.39 -7.83 -21.13
CA SER A 262 1.15 -8.80 -21.94
C SER A 262 2.60 -8.97 -21.49
N GLY A 263 3.16 -7.96 -20.86
CA GLY A 263 4.53 -7.99 -20.32
C GLY A 263 4.66 -8.67 -18.96
N ILE A 264 3.55 -8.92 -18.26
CA ILE A 264 3.52 -9.50 -16.91
C ILE A 264 3.87 -10.97 -16.96
N LYS A 265 4.79 -11.39 -16.07
CA LYS A 265 5.28 -12.78 -15.98
C LYS A 265 5.06 -13.39 -14.60
N GLU A 266 4.75 -12.60 -13.61
CA GLU A 266 4.58 -12.96 -12.22
C GLU A 266 3.32 -13.81 -12.04
N PRO A 267 3.45 -15.06 -11.55
CA PRO A 267 2.34 -16.00 -11.50
C PRO A 267 1.20 -15.55 -10.60
N GLU A 268 1.50 -14.90 -9.48
CA GLU A 268 0.49 -14.38 -8.55
C GLU A 268 -0.35 -13.29 -9.20
N LEU A 269 0.30 -12.38 -9.91
CA LEU A 269 -0.38 -11.27 -10.61
C LEU A 269 -1.21 -11.80 -11.80
N ILE A 270 -0.65 -12.71 -12.61
CA ILE A 270 -1.38 -13.34 -13.72
C ILE A 270 -2.61 -14.07 -13.22
N GLN A 271 -2.48 -14.88 -12.15
CA GLN A 271 -3.62 -15.57 -11.55
C GLN A 271 -4.68 -14.57 -11.09
N TYR A 272 -4.27 -13.53 -10.38
CA TYR A 272 -5.21 -12.52 -9.88
C TYR A 272 -5.90 -11.74 -11.01
N LEU A 273 -5.17 -11.36 -12.06
CA LEU A 273 -5.75 -10.71 -13.24
C LEU A 273 -6.79 -11.61 -13.94
N LYS A 274 -6.54 -12.93 -14.01
CA LYS A 274 -7.51 -13.91 -14.52
C LYS A 274 -8.75 -13.98 -13.65
N GLU A 275 -8.61 -14.08 -12.33
CA GLU A 275 -9.72 -14.06 -11.36
C GLU A 275 -10.58 -12.79 -11.50
N ARG A 276 -9.97 -11.68 -11.89
CA ARG A 276 -10.64 -10.38 -12.10
C ARG A 276 -11.15 -10.18 -13.52
N ASN A 277 -10.93 -11.11 -14.45
CA ASN A 277 -11.18 -10.97 -15.89
C ASN A 277 -10.51 -9.70 -16.46
N LEU A 278 -9.26 -9.50 -16.11
CA LEU A 278 -8.40 -8.39 -16.55
C LEU A 278 -7.21 -8.89 -17.38
N TYR A 279 -6.98 -10.20 -17.42
CA TYR A 279 -5.95 -10.82 -18.23
C TYR A 279 -6.49 -11.13 -19.62
N VAL A 280 -5.86 -10.58 -20.66
CA VAL A 280 -6.35 -10.65 -22.04
C VAL A 280 -5.41 -11.41 -22.99
N ASN A 281 -4.36 -12.03 -22.45
CA ASN A 281 -3.29 -12.72 -23.23
C ASN A 281 -3.28 -14.23 -23.04
N GLU A 282 -4.43 -14.86 -22.84
CA GLU A 282 -4.45 -16.31 -23.10
C GLU A 282 -4.32 -16.51 -24.62
N PRO A 283 -3.31 -17.28 -25.10
CA PRO A 283 -3.31 -17.67 -26.48
C PRO A 283 -4.62 -18.41 -26.71
N ILE A 284 -5.47 -17.84 -27.55
CA ILE A 284 -6.60 -18.58 -28.11
C ILE A 284 -5.92 -19.69 -28.89
N ALA A 285 -6.08 -20.94 -28.43
CA ALA A 285 -5.73 -22.09 -29.26
C ALA A 285 -6.58 -21.93 -30.51
N ALA A 286 -6.01 -21.44 -31.58
CA ALA A 286 -6.65 -21.44 -32.86
C ALA A 286 -6.88 -22.93 -33.18
N GLU A 287 -8.10 -23.41 -32.99
CA GLU A 287 -8.54 -24.66 -33.64
C GLU A 287 -8.35 -24.39 -35.11
N GLY A 288 -7.41 -25.11 -35.71
CA GLY A 288 -7.11 -24.96 -37.12
C GLY A 288 -8.38 -25.13 -37.91
N GLU A 289 -8.67 -24.20 -38.81
CA GLU A 289 -9.66 -24.40 -39.86
C GLU A 289 -9.32 -25.70 -40.57
N ILE A 290 -10.26 -26.65 -40.53
CA ILE A 290 -10.21 -27.90 -41.26
C ILE A 290 -10.64 -27.64 -42.68
#